data_0634d8f70bf1e18d1810dddc0eed9bf0
#
_entry.id   0634d8f70bf1e18d1810dddc0eed9bf0
#
_cell.length_a   1.000
_cell.length_b   1.000
_cell.length_c   1.000
_cell.angle_alpha   90.00
_cell.angle_beta   90.00
_cell.angle_gamma   90.00
#
_symmetry.space_group_name_H-M   'P 1'
#
loop_
_entity.id
_entity.type
_entity.pdbx_description
1 polymer ?
#
loop_
_entity_poly.entity_id
_entity_poly.type
_entity_poly.pdbx_seq_one_letter_code
_entity_poly.pdbx_strand_id
1 'polypeptide(L)'
;MRYTRQKKSLPDSPLRFDGLPAVLGFPGFSSGRHRWQVDLQLGDGGGCTVGVAGEGVRRKGEMGLSAEDGVWAVIISHQQCWASTSPGTDLPLSEIPRGVRVALDYEAGQVT
;
A
#
# COMPACT_ATOMS: atom_id res chain seq x y z
N MET A 1 7.48 4.56 8.73
CA MET A 1 6.96 5.68 7.90
C MET A 1 5.92 6.45 8.69
N ARG A 2 5.92 7.74 8.58
CA ARG A 2 5.01 8.59 9.34
C ARG A 2 4.46 9.70 8.45
N TYR A 3 3.15 9.91 8.49
CA TYR A 3 2.52 11.04 7.80
C TYR A 3 2.78 12.34 8.56
N THR A 4 3.18 13.38 7.84
CA THR A 4 3.32 14.72 8.38
C THR A 4 2.54 15.71 7.52
N ARG A 5 1.94 16.73 8.16
CA ARG A 5 1.20 17.77 7.44
C ARG A 5 2.13 18.74 6.72
N GLN A 6 3.35 18.86 7.19
CA GLN A 6 4.35 19.75 6.57
C GLN A 6 5.03 19.02 5.43
N LYS A 7 5.01 19.63 4.25
CA LYS A 7 5.82 19.14 3.14
C LYS A 7 7.27 19.49 3.41
N LYS A 8 8.11 18.47 3.41
CA LYS A 8 9.55 18.68 3.44
C LYS A 8 10.02 19.05 2.03
N SER A 9 10.91 20.04 1.96
CA SER A 9 11.55 20.38 0.71
C SER A 9 12.62 19.34 0.40
N LEU A 10 12.27 18.37 -0.41
CA LEU A 10 13.16 17.29 -0.82
C LEU A 10 13.39 17.35 -2.33
N PRO A 11 14.56 16.92 -2.81
CA PRO A 11 14.81 16.87 -4.26
C PRO A 11 13.78 15.98 -4.93
N ASP A 12 13.27 16.40 -6.07
CA ASP A 12 12.40 15.57 -6.88
C ASP A 12 13.21 14.45 -7.54
N SER A 13 12.53 13.33 -7.79
CA SER A 13 13.10 12.16 -8.43
C SER A 13 12.01 11.48 -9.26
N PRO A 14 12.36 10.87 -10.41
CA PRO A 14 11.37 10.10 -11.17
C PRO A 14 10.74 8.96 -10.37
N LEU A 15 11.42 8.50 -9.33
CA LEU A 15 10.94 7.41 -8.48
C LEU A 15 10.05 7.87 -7.32
N ARG A 16 9.96 9.18 -7.09
CA ARG A 16 9.17 9.74 -5.99
C ARG A 16 7.71 9.85 -6.38
N PHE A 17 6.83 9.39 -5.50
CA PHE A 17 5.40 9.65 -5.66
C PHE A 17 5.10 11.12 -5.38
N ASP A 18 4.33 11.77 -6.25
CA ASP A 18 3.91 13.16 -6.05
C ASP A 18 2.40 13.34 -5.94
N GLY A 19 1.62 12.34 -6.32
CA GLY A 19 0.16 12.38 -6.18
C GLY A 19 -0.38 11.75 -4.91
N LEU A 20 0.46 11.01 -4.17
CA LEU A 20 0.10 10.32 -2.94
C LEU A 20 1.26 10.37 -1.95
N PRO A 21 0.96 10.44 -0.63
CA PRO A 21 1.99 10.25 0.39
C PRO A 21 2.31 8.75 0.52
N ALA A 22 3.13 8.25 -0.38
CA ALA A 22 3.43 6.83 -0.47
C ALA A 22 4.92 6.58 -0.68
N VAL A 23 5.37 5.39 -0.31
CA VAL A 23 6.75 4.95 -0.49
C VAL A 23 6.76 3.44 -0.74
N LEU A 24 7.68 2.99 -1.57
CA LEU A 24 7.96 1.58 -1.79
C LEU A 24 9.15 1.14 -0.96
N GLY A 25 9.07 -0.08 -0.43
CA GLY A 25 10.19 -0.70 0.26
C GLY A 25 11.29 -1.14 -0.71
N PHE A 26 12.45 -1.42 -0.15
CA PHE A 26 13.60 -1.90 -0.90
C PHE A 26 14.21 -3.11 -0.17
N PRO A 27 14.69 -4.13 -0.88
CA PRO A 27 14.63 -4.32 -2.33
C PRO A 27 13.26 -4.82 -2.80
N GLY A 28 13.02 -4.75 -4.10
CA GLY A 28 11.88 -5.43 -4.71
C GLY A 28 12.14 -6.91 -4.92
N PHE A 29 11.06 -7.63 -5.28
CA PHE A 29 11.13 -9.08 -5.51
C PHE A 29 10.77 -9.40 -6.95
N SER A 30 11.49 -10.35 -7.54
CA SER A 30 11.22 -10.84 -8.90
C SER A 30 11.05 -12.36 -8.94
N SER A 31 11.10 -13.03 -7.81
CA SER A 31 10.91 -14.48 -7.71
C SER A 31 10.67 -14.88 -6.24
N GLY A 32 10.21 -16.08 -6.04
CA GLY A 32 10.14 -16.73 -4.73
C GLY A 32 8.93 -16.32 -3.90
N ARG A 33 8.96 -16.73 -2.66
CA ARG A 33 7.93 -16.45 -1.66
C ARG A 33 8.53 -15.57 -0.59
N HIS A 34 7.78 -14.49 -0.24
CA HIS A 34 8.24 -13.52 0.73
C HIS A 34 7.10 -13.14 1.66
N ARG A 35 7.41 -12.95 2.93
CA ARG A 35 6.43 -12.53 3.93
C ARG A 35 7.04 -11.45 4.80
N TRP A 36 6.21 -10.50 5.17
CA TRP A 36 6.61 -9.46 6.14
C TRP A 36 5.38 -8.96 6.88
N GLN A 37 5.61 -8.25 7.95
CA GLN A 37 4.55 -7.62 8.74
C GLN A 37 4.76 -6.12 8.76
N VAL A 38 3.66 -5.40 8.59
CA VAL A 38 3.63 -3.94 8.73
C VAL A 38 2.84 -3.62 9.99
N ASP A 39 3.49 -3.01 10.95
CA ASP A 39 2.83 -2.54 12.16
C ASP A 39 2.19 -1.18 11.89
N LEU A 40 0.94 -1.02 12.37
CA LEU A 40 0.14 0.15 12.09
C LEU A 40 -0.04 0.97 13.35
N GLN A 41 0.13 2.29 13.21
CA GLN A 41 -0.22 3.25 14.23
C GLN A 41 -0.99 4.37 13.56
N LEU A 42 -2.33 4.26 13.59
CA LEU A 42 -3.19 5.24 12.96
C LEU A 42 -3.54 6.34 13.95
N GLY A 43 -3.34 7.58 13.53
CA GLY A 43 -3.82 8.73 14.29
C GLY A 43 -5.32 8.92 14.14
N ASP A 44 -5.88 9.89 14.86
CA ASP A 44 -7.31 10.21 14.80
C ASP A 44 -7.71 10.57 13.36
N GLY A 45 -8.72 9.89 12.84
CA GLY A 45 -9.18 10.06 11.47
C GLY A 45 -8.22 9.56 10.41
N GLY A 46 -7.15 8.86 10.82
CA GLY A 46 -6.14 8.35 9.91
C GLY A 46 -6.55 7.10 9.17
N GLY A 47 -5.81 6.80 8.10
CA GLY A 47 -5.94 5.59 7.34
C GLY A 47 -4.62 5.26 6.66
N CYS A 48 -4.51 4.07 6.13
CA CYS A 48 -3.32 3.67 5.39
C CYS A 48 -3.66 2.63 4.34
N THR A 49 -2.76 2.47 3.40
CA THR A 49 -2.81 1.43 2.38
C THR A 49 -1.51 0.62 2.48
N VAL A 50 -1.64 -0.70 2.57
CA VAL A 50 -0.51 -1.61 2.73
C VAL A 50 -0.63 -2.73 1.72
N GLY A 51 0.46 -3.07 1.06
CA GLY A 51 0.48 -4.16 0.10
C GLY A 51 1.71 -4.15 -0.78
N VAL A 52 1.53 -4.56 -2.01
CA VAL A 52 2.58 -4.59 -3.01
C VAL A 52 2.16 -3.81 -4.25
N ALA A 53 3.15 -3.32 -4.98
CA ALA A 53 2.93 -2.62 -6.23
C ALA A 53 3.98 -3.08 -7.25
N GLY A 54 3.61 -3.06 -8.51
CA GLY A 54 4.56 -3.31 -9.58
C GLY A 54 5.60 -2.18 -9.65
N GLU A 55 6.81 -2.50 -10.06
CA GLU A 55 7.87 -1.49 -10.20
C GLU A 55 7.49 -0.39 -11.20
N GLY A 56 6.74 -0.76 -12.24
CA GLY A 56 6.27 0.17 -13.27
C GLY A 56 5.04 0.98 -12.90
N VAL A 57 4.59 0.93 -11.65
CA VAL A 57 3.41 1.67 -11.22
C VAL A 57 3.61 3.17 -11.43
N ARG A 58 2.53 3.87 -11.78
CA ARG A 58 2.58 5.32 -12.00
C ARG A 58 2.91 6.03 -10.68
N ARG A 59 3.94 6.87 -10.72
CA ARG A 59 4.41 7.60 -9.53
C ARG A 59 4.15 9.09 -9.62
N LYS A 60 3.88 9.61 -10.82
CA LYS A 60 3.64 11.03 -11.07
C LYS A 60 2.19 11.28 -11.45
N GLY A 61 1.64 12.37 -10.92
CA GLY A 61 0.25 12.72 -11.16
C GLY A 61 -0.72 11.84 -10.37
N GLU A 62 -1.96 11.78 -10.81
CA GLU A 62 -2.96 10.91 -10.21
C GLU A 62 -2.64 9.45 -10.50
N MET A 63 -2.71 8.63 -9.46
CA MET A 63 -2.60 7.20 -9.60
C MET A 63 -3.77 6.52 -8.91
N GLY A 64 -4.24 5.42 -9.51
CA GLY A 64 -5.20 4.54 -8.86
C GLY A 64 -4.50 3.56 -7.94
N LEU A 65 -5.29 2.94 -7.06
CA LEU A 65 -4.81 1.95 -6.09
C LEU A 65 -5.43 0.57 -6.33
N SER A 66 -5.97 0.31 -7.53
CA SER A 66 -6.56 -0.98 -7.84
C SER A 66 -5.54 -1.92 -8.50
N ALA A 67 -5.91 -3.19 -8.60
CA ALA A 67 -5.09 -4.17 -9.29
C ALA A 67 -4.85 -3.79 -10.76
N GLU A 68 -5.80 -3.10 -11.39
CA GLU A 68 -5.65 -2.60 -12.76
C GLU A 68 -4.51 -1.58 -12.86
N ASP A 69 -4.24 -0.85 -11.79
CA ASP A 69 -3.18 0.13 -11.71
C ASP A 69 -1.84 -0.48 -11.29
N GLY A 70 -1.81 -1.80 -11.08
CA GLY A 70 -0.60 -2.50 -10.65
C GLY A 70 -0.38 -2.47 -9.14
N VAL A 71 -1.44 -2.30 -8.35
CA VAL A 71 -1.39 -2.26 -6.89
C VAL A 71 -2.27 -3.36 -6.31
N TRP A 72 -1.71 -4.17 -5.43
CA TRP A 72 -2.41 -5.24 -4.72
C TRP A 72 -2.27 -4.98 -3.23
N ALA A 73 -3.31 -4.39 -2.65
CA ALA A 73 -3.20 -3.84 -1.31
C ALA A 73 -4.53 -3.93 -0.55
N VAL A 74 -4.46 -3.69 0.75
CA VAL A 74 -5.63 -3.42 1.57
C VAL A 74 -5.61 -1.95 1.99
N ILE A 75 -6.78 -1.33 1.97
CA ILE A 75 -6.98 0.05 2.37
C ILE A 75 -7.71 0.03 3.70
N ILE A 76 -7.12 0.64 4.72
CA ILE A 76 -7.59 0.57 6.10
C ILE A 76 -7.91 1.98 6.57
N SER A 77 -9.11 2.16 7.09
CA SER A 77 -9.50 3.39 7.77
C SER A 77 -10.11 3.03 9.12
N HIS A 78 -10.43 4.05 9.93
CA HIS A 78 -11.08 3.81 11.22
C HIS A 78 -12.47 3.23 11.10
N GLN A 79 -13.09 3.31 9.94
CA GLN A 79 -14.48 2.87 9.74
C GLN A 79 -14.60 1.65 8.85
N GLN A 80 -13.66 1.46 7.91
CA GLN A 80 -13.77 0.43 6.90
C GLN A 80 -12.41 -0.10 6.51
N CYS A 81 -12.42 -1.33 6.01
CA CYS A 81 -11.27 -1.95 5.39
C CYS A 81 -11.72 -2.65 4.12
N TRP A 82 -10.99 -2.47 3.03
CA TRP A 82 -11.32 -3.15 1.78
C TRP A 82 -10.06 -3.48 0.98
N ALA A 83 -10.18 -4.51 0.15
CA ALA A 83 -9.13 -4.89 -0.78
C ALA A 83 -9.17 -4.01 -2.02
N SER A 84 -8.01 -3.76 -2.63
CA SER A 84 -7.86 -2.91 -3.82
C SER A 84 -8.25 -3.63 -5.11
N THR A 85 -9.34 -4.36 -5.10
CA THR A 85 -9.91 -4.98 -6.29
C THR A 85 -10.74 -3.97 -7.07
N SER A 86 -11.18 -4.31 -8.27
CA SER A 86 -12.04 -3.46 -9.09
C SER A 86 -13.33 -4.23 -9.45
N PRO A 87 -14.47 -3.92 -8.80
CA PRO A 87 -14.65 -2.96 -7.69
C PRO A 87 -14.00 -3.41 -6.39
N GLY A 88 -13.81 -2.47 -5.48
CA GLY A 88 -13.25 -2.76 -4.16
C GLY A 88 -14.06 -3.81 -3.40
N THR A 89 -13.37 -4.70 -2.71
CA THR A 89 -14.00 -5.77 -1.93
C THR A 89 -13.94 -5.41 -0.46
N ASP A 90 -15.12 -5.24 0.16
CA ASP A 90 -15.19 -4.96 1.60
C ASP A 90 -14.69 -6.16 2.41
N LEU A 91 -13.88 -5.84 3.42
CA LEU A 91 -13.39 -6.82 4.37
C LEU A 91 -14.05 -6.56 5.72
N PRO A 92 -14.90 -7.47 6.20
CA PRO A 92 -15.58 -7.28 7.49
C PRO A 92 -14.59 -7.50 8.62
N LEU A 93 -14.25 -6.42 9.34
CA LEU A 93 -13.40 -6.48 10.51
C LEU A 93 -14.16 -5.99 11.73
N SER A 94 -14.01 -6.69 12.85
CA SER A 94 -14.60 -6.27 14.10
C SER A 94 -13.83 -5.14 14.77
N GLU A 95 -12.53 -5.03 14.46
CA GLU A 95 -11.63 -4.02 15.02
C GLU A 95 -10.67 -3.54 13.94
N ILE A 96 -10.16 -2.32 14.12
CA ILE A 96 -9.08 -1.80 13.27
C ILE A 96 -7.82 -2.62 13.56
N PRO A 97 -7.17 -3.21 12.56
CA PRO A 97 -5.97 -4.01 12.79
C PRO A 97 -4.81 -3.15 13.25
N ARG A 98 -3.97 -3.71 14.12
CA ARG A 98 -2.72 -3.07 14.55
C ARG A 98 -1.53 -3.47 13.69
N GLY A 99 -1.73 -4.41 12.78
CA GLY A 99 -0.70 -4.87 11.88
C GLY A 99 -1.30 -5.60 10.71
N VAL A 100 -0.55 -5.64 9.63
CA VAL A 100 -0.92 -6.37 8.42
C VAL A 100 0.25 -7.28 8.06
N ARG A 101 -0.03 -8.56 7.91
CA ARG A 101 0.94 -9.52 7.41
C ARG A 101 0.72 -9.69 5.91
N VAL A 102 1.77 -9.45 5.13
CA VAL A 102 1.72 -9.57 3.68
C VAL A 102 2.52 -10.79 3.25
N ALA A 103 1.94 -11.61 2.41
CA ALA A 103 2.61 -12.76 1.83
C ALA A 103 2.54 -12.67 0.30
N LEU A 104 3.71 -12.70 -0.33
CA LEU A 104 3.86 -12.69 -1.77
C LEU A 104 4.37 -14.03 -2.25
N ASP A 105 3.64 -14.66 -3.16
CA ASP A 105 4.11 -15.81 -3.92
C ASP A 105 4.24 -15.36 -5.37
N TYR A 106 5.44 -15.03 -5.78
CA TYR A 106 5.69 -14.42 -7.09
C TYR A 106 5.35 -15.39 -8.22
N GLU A 107 5.76 -16.65 -8.12
CA GLU A 107 5.52 -17.63 -9.16
C GLU A 107 4.05 -17.97 -9.31
N ALA A 108 3.32 -18.04 -8.21
CA ALA A 108 1.87 -18.27 -8.24
C ALA A 108 1.08 -17.01 -8.62
N GLY A 109 1.70 -15.83 -8.56
CA GLY A 109 1.02 -14.56 -8.81
C GLY A 109 0.00 -14.22 -7.73
N GLN A 110 0.30 -14.53 -6.46
CA GLN A 110 -0.63 -14.34 -5.35
C GLN A 110 -0.06 -13.41 -4.29
N VAL A 111 -0.92 -12.54 -3.78
CA VAL A 111 -0.66 -11.71 -2.61
C VAL A 111 -1.76 -11.98 -1.59
N THR A 112 -1.36 -12.33 -0.38
CA THR A 112 -2.29 -12.64 0.71
C THR A 112 -2.05 -11.75 1.91
#